data_094ecca8a535960d22b277f4dfc5543b
#
_entry.id   094ecca8a535960d22b277f4dfc5543b
#
_cell.length_a   1.000
_cell.length_b   1.000
_cell.length_c   1.000
_cell.angle_alpha   90.00
_cell.angle_beta   90.00
_cell.angle_gamma   90.00
#
_symmetry.space_group_name_H-M   'P 1'
#
loop_
_entity.id
_entity.type
_entity.pdbx_description
1 polymer ?
#
loop_
_entity_poly.entity_id
_entity_poly.type
_entity_poly.pdbx_seq_one_letter_code
_entity_poly.pdbx_strand_id
1 'polypeptide(L)'
;MRAALILTLCLFSCNNTFFSSKKQNNNIIISLQKTACFGTCPEYKLDIYENGKVLYLGKRHVEHIGEKQVFIDVMEIQSILKYAKKNNFFRMKNEYSEPISDLPTTYIRIKGKKIKDYSGAPNELKELVKIIEN
;
A
#
# COMPACT_ATOMS: atom_id res chain seq x y z
N MET A 1 -54.76 59.18 4.76
CA MET A 1 -54.53 57.96 4.02
C MET A 1 -53.01 57.74 3.93
N ARG A 2 -52.46 56.85 4.75
CA ARG A 2 -51.03 56.58 4.86
C ARG A 2 -50.85 55.08 4.58
N ALA A 3 -50.28 54.76 3.43
CA ALA A 3 -49.95 53.39 3.03
C ALA A 3 -48.60 53.01 3.69
N ALA A 4 -48.63 52.04 4.57
CA ALA A 4 -47.42 51.47 5.19
C ALA A 4 -46.87 50.38 4.27
N LEU A 5 -45.70 50.63 3.71
CA LEU A 5 -44.94 49.67 2.87
C LEU A 5 -44.14 48.76 3.78
N ILE A 6 -44.57 47.51 3.95
CA ILE A 6 -43.84 46.51 4.71
C ILE A 6 -42.78 45.87 3.82
N LEU A 7 -41.54 46.22 4.04
CA LEU A 7 -40.38 45.65 3.34
C LEU A 7 -39.96 44.34 4.01
N THR A 8 -40.35 43.20 3.44
CA THR A 8 -40.00 41.88 3.96
C THR A 8 -38.55 41.55 3.53
N LEU A 9 -37.62 41.58 4.47
CA LEU A 9 -36.22 41.23 4.24
C LEU A 9 -36.07 39.71 4.29
N CYS A 10 -35.99 39.05 3.13
CA CYS A 10 -35.64 37.62 3.06
C CYS A 10 -34.15 37.43 3.30
N LEU A 11 -33.81 36.98 4.51
CA LEU A 11 -32.46 36.53 4.87
C LEU A 11 -32.21 35.17 4.19
N PHE A 12 -31.56 35.19 3.02
CA PHE A 12 -30.99 33.98 2.44
C PHE A 12 -29.79 33.53 3.31
N SER A 13 -30.03 32.55 4.19
CA SER A 13 -28.99 31.84 4.91
C SER A 13 -28.31 30.88 3.94
N CYS A 14 -27.19 31.30 3.33
CA CYS A 14 -26.30 30.42 2.61
C CYS A 14 -25.60 29.49 3.61
N ASN A 15 -26.12 28.27 3.77
CA ASN A 15 -25.40 27.18 4.40
C ASN A 15 -24.27 26.74 3.46
N ASN A 16 -23.08 27.34 3.64
CA ASN A 16 -21.84 26.80 3.07
C ASN A 16 -21.50 25.52 3.80
N THR A 17 -22.00 24.38 3.30
CA THR A 17 -21.46 23.06 3.64
C THR A 17 -20.05 23.01 3.10
N PHE A 18 -19.08 23.23 3.99
CA PHE A 18 -17.66 23.08 3.73
C PHE A 18 -17.43 21.58 3.48
N PHE A 19 -17.51 21.16 2.23
CA PHE A 19 -17.11 19.84 1.81
C PHE A 19 -15.58 19.79 1.91
N SER A 20 -15.09 19.39 3.08
CA SER A 20 -13.65 19.16 3.29
C SER A 20 -13.24 17.99 2.40
N SER A 21 -12.74 18.31 1.21
CA SER A 21 -12.11 17.35 0.33
C SER A 21 -10.88 16.82 1.08
N LYS A 22 -11.03 15.66 1.73
CA LYS A 22 -9.90 14.91 2.27
C LYS A 22 -8.94 14.68 1.10
N LYS A 23 -7.81 15.39 1.10
CA LYS A 23 -6.70 15.20 0.15
C LYS A 23 -6.37 13.71 0.18
N GLN A 24 -6.77 13.00 -0.86
CA GLN A 24 -6.60 11.57 -0.97
C GLN A 24 -5.09 11.31 -1.06
N ASN A 25 -4.47 10.90 0.04
CA ASN A 25 -3.06 10.55 0.08
C ASN A 25 -2.83 9.34 -0.82
N ASN A 26 -2.34 9.59 -2.03
CA ASN A 26 -2.00 8.57 -3.01
C ASN A 26 -0.54 8.08 -2.83
N ASN A 27 -0.02 8.09 -1.60
CA ASN A 27 1.32 7.62 -1.34
C ASN A 27 1.36 6.11 -1.19
N ILE A 28 2.29 5.45 -1.90
CA ILE A 28 2.58 4.03 -1.71
C ILE A 28 3.28 3.87 -0.37
N ILE A 29 2.64 3.13 0.55
CA ILE A 29 3.16 2.90 1.90
C ILE A 29 3.88 1.56 2.01
N ILE A 30 3.42 0.55 1.26
CA ILE A 30 4.04 -0.77 1.17
C ILE A 30 4.18 -1.14 -0.31
N SER A 31 5.32 -1.71 -0.70
CA SER A 31 5.54 -2.27 -2.03
C SER A 31 6.23 -3.61 -1.89
N LEU A 32 5.72 -4.62 -2.58
CA LEU A 32 6.29 -5.95 -2.68
C LEU A 32 6.49 -6.31 -4.15
N GLN A 33 7.68 -6.82 -4.50
CA GLN A 33 7.97 -7.29 -5.84
C GLN A 33 8.73 -8.60 -5.75
N LYS A 34 8.28 -9.60 -6.49
CA LYS A 34 9.04 -10.83 -6.75
C LYS A 34 9.49 -10.88 -8.20
N THR A 35 10.75 -11.23 -8.42
CA THR A 35 11.31 -11.36 -9.76
C THR A 35 11.25 -12.80 -10.23
N ALA A 36 11.46 -12.99 -11.54
CA ALA A 36 11.63 -14.31 -12.11
C ALA A 36 12.83 -15.05 -11.51
N CYS A 37 12.80 -16.37 -11.60
CA CYS A 37 13.92 -17.27 -11.41
C CYS A 37 14.13 -18.11 -12.68
N PHE A 38 15.07 -19.02 -12.65
CA PHE A 38 15.30 -19.97 -13.76
C PHE A 38 14.29 -21.14 -13.79
N GLY A 39 13.06 -20.92 -13.33
CA GLY A 39 11.99 -21.92 -13.25
C GLY A 39 10.61 -21.28 -13.23
N THR A 40 9.68 -21.89 -12.50
CA THR A 40 8.26 -21.47 -12.40
C THR A 40 7.99 -20.55 -11.20
N CYS A 41 8.93 -19.67 -10.85
CA CYS A 41 8.73 -18.73 -9.76
C CYS A 41 7.69 -17.66 -10.13
N PRO A 42 6.79 -17.31 -9.21
CA PRO A 42 5.83 -16.23 -9.43
C PRO A 42 6.54 -14.89 -9.59
N GLU A 43 6.22 -14.18 -10.68
CA GLU A 43 6.74 -12.84 -10.95
C GLU A 43 5.60 -11.84 -10.92
N TYR A 44 5.63 -10.91 -9.97
CA TYR A 44 4.60 -9.88 -9.80
C TYR A 44 5.11 -8.69 -9.00
N LYS A 45 4.34 -7.63 -9.03
CA LYS A 45 4.49 -6.44 -8.18
C LYS A 45 3.15 -6.10 -7.52
N LEU A 46 3.22 -5.64 -6.27
CA LEU A 46 2.08 -5.21 -5.48
C LEU A 46 2.45 -3.90 -4.78
N ASP A 47 1.63 -2.87 -4.98
CA ASP A 47 1.78 -1.57 -4.33
C ASP A 47 0.52 -1.27 -3.51
N ILE A 48 0.67 -1.07 -2.19
CA ILE A 48 -0.40 -0.72 -1.25
C ILE A 48 -0.27 0.76 -0.90
N TYR A 49 -1.36 1.49 -1.09
CA TYR A 49 -1.48 2.92 -0.83
C TYR A 49 -2.08 3.18 0.55
N GLU A 50 -1.79 4.35 1.13
CA GLU A 50 -2.30 4.75 2.45
C GLU A 50 -3.83 4.72 2.56
N ASN A 51 -4.53 4.89 1.45
CA ASN A 51 -6.00 4.91 1.38
C ASN A 51 -6.64 3.52 1.21
N GLY A 52 -5.88 2.44 1.30
CA GLY A 52 -6.37 1.07 1.13
C GLY A 52 -6.35 0.57 -0.31
N LYS A 53 -6.07 1.43 -1.30
CA LYS A 53 -5.94 0.99 -2.69
C LYS A 53 -4.72 0.06 -2.82
N VAL A 54 -4.90 -1.05 -3.53
CA VAL A 54 -3.84 -1.99 -3.88
C VAL A 54 -3.78 -2.11 -5.39
N LEU A 55 -2.61 -1.88 -5.96
CA LEU A 55 -2.32 -2.16 -7.36
C LEU A 55 -1.44 -3.40 -7.44
N TYR A 56 -1.93 -4.41 -8.14
CA TYR A 56 -1.24 -5.65 -8.44
C TYR A 56 -0.91 -5.70 -9.93
N LEU A 57 0.30 -6.14 -10.26
CA LEU A 57 0.74 -6.43 -11.62
C LEU A 57 1.36 -7.83 -11.65
N GLY A 58 0.59 -8.82 -12.13
CA GLY A 58 1.06 -10.17 -12.38
C GLY A 58 1.74 -10.30 -13.74
N LYS A 59 2.90 -10.96 -13.80
CA LYS A 59 3.67 -11.11 -15.03
C LYS A 59 3.78 -12.55 -15.49
N ARG A 60 4.22 -13.45 -14.62
CA ARG A 60 4.42 -14.86 -14.94
C ARG A 60 4.18 -15.76 -13.74
N HIS A 61 3.71 -16.97 -13.98
CA HIS A 61 3.51 -18.02 -12.97
C HIS A 61 2.69 -17.58 -11.75
N VAL A 62 1.68 -16.75 -12.01
CA VAL A 62 0.72 -16.24 -11.02
C VAL A 62 -0.70 -16.50 -11.52
N GLU A 63 -1.66 -16.56 -10.61
CA GLU A 63 -3.07 -16.82 -10.94
C GLU A 63 -3.67 -15.76 -11.87
N HIS A 64 -3.30 -14.47 -11.65
CA HIS A 64 -3.77 -13.36 -12.45
C HIS A 64 -2.60 -12.68 -13.16
N ILE A 65 -2.65 -12.70 -14.51
CA ILE A 65 -1.70 -11.96 -15.37
C ILE A 65 -2.29 -10.61 -15.72
N GLY A 66 -1.45 -9.57 -15.68
CA GLY A 66 -1.86 -8.18 -15.96
C GLY A 66 -2.14 -7.40 -14.69
N GLU A 67 -2.77 -6.24 -14.88
CA GLU A 67 -3.08 -5.32 -13.80
C GLU A 67 -4.40 -5.68 -13.10
N LYS A 68 -4.42 -5.55 -11.79
CA LYS A 68 -5.63 -5.67 -10.97
C LYS A 68 -5.60 -4.62 -9.87
N GLN A 69 -6.73 -3.95 -9.66
CA GLN A 69 -6.91 -3.02 -8.55
C GLN A 69 -7.94 -3.59 -7.58
N VAL A 70 -7.61 -3.58 -6.30
CA VAL A 70 -8.52 -3.93 -5.21
C VAL A 70 -8.40 -2.90 -4.09
N PHE A 71 -9.29 -2.98 -3.10
CA PHE A 71 -9.21 -2.19 -1.88
C PHE A 71 -9.21 -3.13 -0.68
N ILE A 72 -8.34 -2.83 0.28
CA ILE A 72 -8.27 -3.50 1.59
C ILE A 72 -8.60 -2.50 2.69
N ASP A 73 -8.97 -2.99 3.86
CA ASP A 73 -9.21 -2.14 5.02
C ASP A 73 -7.90 -1.47 5.47
N VAL A 74 -7.97 -0.20 5.83
CA VAL A 74 -6.85 0.54 6.40
C VAL A 74 -6.33 -0.12 7.69
N MET A 75 -7.20 -0.83 8.42
CA MET A 75 -6.80 -1.61 9.60
C MET A 75 -5.87 -2.78 9.26
N GLU A 76 -6.02 -3.40 8.08
CA GLU A 76 -5.08 -4.42 7.60
C GLU A 76 -3.71 -3.82 7.35
N ILE A 77 -3.64 -2.65 6.71
CA ILE A 77 -2.39 -1.92 6.52
C ILE A 77 -1.72 -1.62 7.86
N GLN A 78 -2.49 -1.15 8.86
CA GLN A 78 -1.96 -0.87 10.19
C GLN A 78 -1.42 -2.14 10.87
N SER A 79 -2.06 -3.28 10.66
CA SER A 79 -1.62 -4.57 11.19
C SER A 79 -0.28 -5.00 10.58
N ILE A 80 -0.11 -4.86 9.25
CA ILE A 80 1.15 -5.11 8.56
C ILE A 80 2.26 -4.18 9.09
N LEU A 81 1.98 -2.89 9.22
CA LEU A 81 2.96 -1.91 9.73
C LEU A 81 3.34 -2.18 11.18
N LYS A 82 2.40 -2.61 12.02
CA LYS A 82 2.63 -3.02 13.41
C LYS A 82 3.53 -4.24 13.48
N TYR A 83 3.28 -5.26 12.64
CA TYR A 83 4.13 -6.43 12.54
C TYR A 83 5.55 -6.05 12.12
N ALA A 84 5.72 -5.25 11.07
CA ALA A 84 7.01 -4.78 10.59
C ALA A 84 7.80 -4.04 11.68
N LYS A 85 7.14 -3.14 12.43
CA LYS A 85 7.76 -2.41 13.55
C LYS A 85 8.17 -3.35 14.68
N LYS A 86 7.28 -4.27 15.11
CA LYS A 86 7.52 -5.23 16.20
C LYS A 86 8.74 -6.12 15.89
N ASN A 87 8.91 -6.52 14.64
CA ASN A 87 9.97 -7.44 14.19
C ASN A 87 11.18 -6.70 13.61
N ASN A 88 11.39 -5.44 14.01
CA ASN A 88 12.61 -4.68 13.69
C ASN A 88 12.90 -4.49 12.19
N PHE A 89 11.89 -4.52 11.31
CA PHE A 89 12.05 -4.34 9.86
C PHE A 89 12.94 -3.13 9.51
N PHE A 90 12.73 -2.00 10.17
CA PHE A 90 13.45 -0.74 9.90
C PHE A 90 14.92 -0.78 10.30
N ARG A 91 15.35 -1.77 11.14
CA ARG A 91 16.73 -2.00 11.55
C ARG A 91 17.39 -3.15 10.80
N MET A 92 16.65 -3.92 10.02
CA MET A 92 17.18 -5.00 9.20
C MET A 92 18.19 -4.47 8.16
N LYS A 93 19.08 -5.33 7.69
CA LYS A 93 19.98 -5.03 6.58
C LYS A 93 19.15 -4.63 5.33
N ASN A 94 19.74 -3.81 4.46
CA ASN A 94 19.08 -3.44 3.19
C ASN A 94 19.15 -4.55 2.15
N GLU A 95 20.05 -5.53 2.36
CA GLU A 95 20.26 -6.63 1.41
C GLU A 95 20.64 -7.92 2.16
N TYR A 96 20.04 -9.01 1.70
CA TYR A 96 20.38 -10.39 2.03
C TYR A 96 20.69 -11.11 0.72
N SER A 97 21.94 -11.58 0.54
CA SER A 97 22.41 -12.14 -0.73
C SER A 97 23.51 -13.15 -0.41
N GLU A 98 23.10 -14.37 -0.06
CA GLU A 98 24.02 -15.49 0.02
C GLU A 98 24.37 -15.99 -1.40
N PRO A 99 25.57 -16.58 -1.62
CA PRO A 99 26.01 -17.02 -2.93
C PRO A 99 25.31 -18.32 -3.37
N ILE A 100 24.02 -18.22 -3.68
CA ILE A 100 23.18 -19.28 -4.22
C ILE A 100 22.68 -18.81 -5.58
N SER A 101 22.75 -19.64 -6.62
CA SER A 101 22.28 -19.28 -7.96
C SER A 101 20.79 -19.59 -8.15
N ASP A 102 20.18 -18.91 -9.14
CA ASP A 102 18.87 -19.20 -9.73
C ASP A 102 17.65 -19.04 -8.80
N LEU A 103 17.77 -18.22 -7.75
CA LEU A 103 16.65 -17.86 -6.88
C LEU A 103 15.93 -16.58 -7.34
N PRO A 104 14.63 -16.45 -7.08
CA PRO A 104 13.93 -15.19 -7.28
C PRO A 104 14.37 -14.18 -6.23
N THR A 105 14.43 -12.91 -6.60
CA THR A 105 14.67 -11.83 -5.64
C THR A 105 13.34 -11.25 -5.17
N THR A 106 13.18 -11.08 -3.87
CA THR A 106 12.07 -10.37 -3.26
C THR A 106 12.52 -8.96 -2.85
N TYR A 107 11.81 -7.94 -3.33
CA TYR A 107 12.00 -6.56 -2.89
C TYR A 107 10.82 -6.14 -2.04
N ILE A 108 11.09 -5.65 -0.83
CA ILE A 108 10.08 -5.14 0.08
C ILE A 108 10.41 -3.69 0.40
N ARG A 109 9.42 -2.80 0.30
CA ARG A 109 9.55 -1.41 0.71
C ARG A 109 8.40 -1.04 1.64
N ILE A 110 8.71 -0.52 2.82
CA ILE A 110 7.73 -0.01 3.79
C ILE A 110 8.19 1.36 4.26
N LYS A 111 7.35 2.38 4.10
CA LYS A 111 7.63 3.77 4.53
C LYS A 111 9.03 4.25 4.11
N GLY A 112 9.43 3.96 2.88
CA GLY A 112 10.73 4.37 2.33
C GLY A 112 11.89 3.42 2.59
N LYS A 113 11.86 2.58 3.65
CA LYS A 113 12.87 1.54 3.88
C LYS A 113 12.70 0.43 2.86
N LYS A 114 13.75 0.11 2.09
CA LYS A 114 13.77 -0.97 1.10
C LYS A 114 14.72 -2.07 1.56
N ILE A 115 14.28 -3.32 1.41
CA ILE A 115 15.09 -4.51 1.63
C ILE A 115 15.04 -5.35 0.35
N LYS A 116 16.21 -5.83 -0.08
CA LYS A 116 16.38 -6.83 -1.12
C LYS A 116 16.68 -8.16 -0.45
N ASP A 117 15.86 -9.16 -0.68
CA ASP A 117 16.10 -10.53 -0.26
C ASP A 117 16.26 -11.42 -1.49
N TYR A 118 17.50 -11.81 -1.74
CA TYR A 118 17.83 -12.85 -2.69
C TYR A 118 17.93 -14.20 -1.97
N SER A 119 18.65 -14.25 -0.85
CA SER A 119 18.77 -15.43 -0.01
C SER A 119 19.33 -15.05 1.37
N GLY A 120 18.91 -15.77 2.43
CA GLY A 120 19.44 -15.61 3.77
C GLY A 120 18.73 -14.60 4.64
N ALA A 121 17.57 -14.08 4.24
CA ALA A 121 16.78 -13.21 5.09
C ALA A 121 16.24 -13.94 6.33
N PRO A 122 16.07 -13.23 7.46
CA PRO A 122 15.50 -13.79 8.68
C PRO A 122 14.03 -14.21 8.51
N ASN A 123 13.57 -15.13 9.34
CA ASN A 123 12.22 -15.67 9.25
C ASN A 123 11.16 -14.58 9.43
N GLU A 124 11.39 -13.58 10.23
CA GLU A 124 10.48 -12.45 10.45
C GLU A 124 10.22 -11.67 9.16
N LEU A 125 11.23 -11.54 8.29
CA LEU A 125 11.04 -10.91 6.97
C LEU A 125 10.22 -11.80 6.05
N LYS A 126 10.47 -13.10 6.04
CA LYS A 126 9.72 -14.08 5.23
C LYS A 126 8.25 -14.14 5.65
N GLU A 127 7.95 -14.12 6.95
CA GLU A 127 6.58 -14.07 7.47
C GLU A 127 5.89 -12.74 7.12
N LEU A 128 6.62 -11.61 7.18
CA LEU A 128 6.08 -10.30 6.75
C LEU A 128 5.65 -10.33 5.27
N VAL A 129 6.44 -10.97 4.40
CA VAL A 129 6.08 -11.16 2.98
C VAL A 129 4.77 -11.93 2.86
N LYS A 130 4.62 -13.05 3.56
CA LYS A 130 3.38 -13.85 3.55
C LYS A 130 2.16 -13.05 4.04
N ILE A 131 2.35 -12.23 5.09
CA ILE A 131 1.26 -11.37 5.61
C ILE A 131 0.83 -10.33 4.57
N ILE A 132 1.76 -9.82 3.76
CA ILE A 132 1.44 -8.86 2.69
C ILE A 132 0.76 -9.55 1.49
N GLU A 133 1.01 -10.84 1.28
CA GLU A 133 0.46 -11.63 0.17
C GLU A 133 -0.95 -12.18 0.43
N ASN A 134 -1.37 -12.30 1.71
CA ASN A 134 -2.69 -12.81 2.11
C ASN A 134 -3.77 -11.71 2.10
#